data_022d2edb1a6d5a5cc5ec498215aa38c7
#
_entry.id   022d2edb1a6d5a5cc5ec498215aa38c7
#
_cell.length_a   1.000
_cell.length_b   1.000
_cell.length_c   1.000
_cell.angle_alpha   90.00
_cell.angle_beta   90.00
_cell.angle_gamma   90.00
#
_symmetry.space_group_name_H-M   'P 1'
#
loop_
_entity.id
_entity.type
_entity.pdbx_description
1 polymer ?
#
loop_
_entity_poly.entity_id
_entity_poly.type
_entity_poly.pdbx_seq_one_letter_code
_entity_poly.pdbx_strand_id
1 'polypeptide(L)'
;FAIFSLQANVHSEETYMYGGAKYFSYGVEKSDLQAINTSLIALGFSSSLSETDNSGFGFDVGFGVVMADNLSLEAGYVNYGTLTINTTLTGPSEKVKLDIDGNGVTAAVKYSQDGYYVKGGMHSWDFEGKVSASLGSSTEALGSGTDPFFGIGFGADGFEFGYEYYGIDDGDISALTLRFAHKF
;
A
#
# COMPACT_ATOMS: atom_id res chain seq x y z
N PHE A 1 36.20 -14.70 6.22
CA PHE A 1 35.03 -14.60 5.32
C PHE A 1 34.52 -16.01 5.08
N ALA A 2 33.44 -16.43 5.76
CA ALA A 2 32.78 -17.71 5.52
C ALA A 2 31.76 -17.47 4.42
N ILE A 3 31.99 -18.05 3.25
CA ILE A 3 31.01 -18.13 2.16
C ILE A 3 30.04 -19.22 2.57
N PHE A 4 28.86 -18.86 3.03
CA PHE A 4 27.74 -19.78 3.14
C PHE A 4 27.29 -20.12 1.72
N SER A 5 27.72 -21.27 1.19
CA SER A 5 27.10 -21.85 0.01
C SER A 5 25.73 -22.40 0.43
N LEU A 6 24.69 -21.65 0.16
CA LEU A 6 23.33 -22.17 0.21
C LEU A 6 23.17 -23.17 -0.95
N GLN A 7 23.37 -24.45 -0.68
CA GLN A 7 22.91 -25.51 -1.58
C GLN A 7 21.39 -25.63 -1.36
N ALA A 8 20.63 -24.86 -2.10
CA ALA A 8 19.21 -25.10 -2.22
C ALA A 8 19.02 -26.43 -2.98
N ASN A 9 18.67 -27.50 -2.27
CA ASN A 9 18.05 -28.65 -2.88
C ASN A 9 16.68 -28.16 -3.36
N VAL A 10 16.57 -27.83 -4.63
CA VAL A 10 15.32 -27.49 -5.29
C VAL A 10 14.46 -28.75 -5.33
N HIS A 11 13.67 -28.96 -4.30
CA HIS A 11 12.56 -29.88 -4.32
C HIS A 11 11.41 -29.21 -5.09
N SER A 12 10.80 -29.95 -6.01
CA SER A 12 9.67 -29.59 -6.88
C SER A 12 9.05 -28.24 -6.58
N GLU A 13 9.33 -27.27 -7.43
CA GLU A 13 8.85 -25.90 -7.31
C GLU A 13 7.32 -25.89 -7.29
N GLU A 14 6.71 -25.95 -6.10
CA GLU A 14 5.30 -25.65 -5.98
C GLU A 14 5.12 -24.15 -6.23
N THR A 15 4.36 -23.83 -7.24
CA THR A 15 3.96 -22.45 -7.53
C THR A 15 2.52 -22.22 -7.07
N TYR A 16 2.23 -21.01 -6.69
CA TYR A 16 0.86 -20.59 -6.37
C TYR A 16 0.59 -19.18 -6.88
N MET A 17 -0.66 -18.90 -7.17
CA MET A 17 -1.16 -17.56 -7.39
C MET A 17 -1.95 -17.11 -6.16
N TYR A 18 -1.91 -15.81 -5.89
CA TYR A 18 -2.74 -15.23 -4.85
C TYR A 18 -3.43 -13.97 -5.33
N GLY A 19 -4.56 -13.68 -4.71
CA GLY A 19 -5.25 -12.41 -4.87
C GLY A 19 -6.05 -12.10 -3.62
N GLY A 20 -6.17 -10.82 -3.29
CA GLY A 20 -6.83 -10.45 -2.05
C GLY A 20 -7.32 -9.02 -2.00
N ALA A 21 -8.21 -8.79 -1.04
CA ALA A 21 -8.66 -7.47 -0.68
C ALA A 21 -7.80 -6.92 0.46
N LYS A 22 -7.59 -5.61 0.44
CA LYS A 22 -6.85 -4.88 1.46
C LYS A 22 -7.66 -3.69 1.95
N TYR A 23 -7.66 -3.50 3.26
CA TYR A 23 -8.16 -2.28 3.89
C TYR A 23 -6.96 -1.49 4.39
N PHE A 24 -6.68 -0.39 3.72
CA PHE A 24 -5.55 0.48 4.00
C PHE A 24 -5.90 1.56 5.01
N SER A 25 -4.92 1.88 5.86
CA SER A 25 -4.90 3.06 6.70
C SER A 25 -3.64 3.87 6.37
N TYR A 26 -3.83 5.13 6.05
CA TYR A 26 -2.77 6.06 5.67
C TYR A 26 -2.35 6.89 6.87
N GLY A 27 -1.05 6.99 7.12
CA GLY A 27 -0.47 7.77 8.22
C GLY A 27 -0.44 9.28 7.92
N VAL A 28 -1.58 9.87 7.60
CA VAL A 28 -1.67 11.33 7.38
C VAL A 28 -1.69 12.04 8.73
N GLU A 29 -0.65 12.79 9.02
CA GLU A 29 -0.55 13.56 10.25
C GLU A 29 -1.36 14.86 10.16
N LYS A 30 -1.86 15.33 11.32
CA LYS A 30 -2.55 16.64 11.40
C LYS A 30 -1.66 17.82 11.00
N SER A 31 -0.34 17.67 11.19
CA SER A 31 0.68 18.61 10.75
C SER A 31 0.69 18.83 9.24
N ASP A 32 0.52 17.75 8.45
CA ASP A 32 0.53 17.80 7.00
C ASP A 32 -0.70 18.53 6.47
N LEU A 33 -1.85 18.23 7.08
CA LEU A 33 -3.10 18.93 6.79
C LEU A 33 -3.02 20.42 7.15
N GLN A 34 -2.34 20.77 8.25
CA GLN A 34 -2.10 22.16 8.63
C GLN A 34 -1.13 22.86 7.67
N ALA A 35 -0.13 22.16 7.15
CA ALA A 35 0.80 22.72 6.17
C ALA A 35 0.07 23.04 4.84
N ILE A 36 -0.79 22.13 4.37
CA ILE A 36 -1.66 22.36 3.20
C ILE A 36 -2.57 23.57 3.44
N ASN A 37 -3.23 23.63 4.59
CA ASN A 37 -4.11 24.75 4.94
C ASN A 37 -3.36 26.09 4.99
N THR A 38 -2.16 26.09 5.57
CA THR A 38 -1.30 27.29 5.65
C THR A 38 -0.87 27.77 4.26
N SER A 39 -0.53 26.83 3.38
CA SER A 39 -0.15 27.15 1.99
C SER A 39 -1.31 27.74 1.21
N LEU A 40 -2.53 27.22 1.37
CA LEU A 40 -3.74 27.77 0.76
C LEU A 40 -4.05 29.18 1.26
N ILE A 41 -3.89 29.43 2.56
CA ILE A 41 -4.07 30.75 3.16
C ILE A 41 -3.02 31.74 2.61
N ALA A 42 -1.77 31.32 2.45
CA ALA A 42 -0.69 32.15 1.88
C ALA A 42 -0.96 32.54 0.42
N LEU A 43 -1.70 31.71 -0.33
CA LEU A 43 -2.16 31.97 -1.69
C LEU A 43 -3.41 32.88 -1.73
N GLY A 44 -3.92 33.33 -0.57
CA GLY A 44 -5.07 34.22 -0.46
C GLY A 44 -6.43 33.51 -0.39
N PHE A 45 -6.44 32.18 -0.22
CA PHE A 45 -7.66 31.43 0.01
C PHE A 45 -7.94 31.33 1.50
N SER A 46 -9.17 31.61 1.92
CA SER A 46 -9.63 31.20 3.24
C SER A 46 -10.09 29.75 3.13
N SER A 47 -9.39 28.82 3.75
CA SER A 47 -9.70 27.39 3.68
C SER A 47 -10.10 26.83 5.04
N SER A 48 -11.03 25.89 5.06
CA SER A 48 -11.27 25.01 6.19
C SER A 48 -11.18 23.58 5.70
N LEU A 49 -10.22 22.80 6.19
CA LEU A 49 -10.18 21.36 6.00
C LEU A 49 -11.38 20.75 6.73
N SER A 50 -12.30 20.15 5.99
CA SER A 50 -13.55 19.66 6.56
C SER A 50 -13.54 18.18 6.88
N GLU A 51 -12.88 17.35 6.08
CA GLU A 51 -12.81 15.90 6.26
C GLU A 51 -11.64 15.30 5.50
N THR A 52 -10.97 14.33 6.15
CA THR A 52 -9.97 13.47 5.51
C THR A 52 -10.37 12.03 5.77
N ASP A 53 -10.56 11.28 4.70
CA ASP A 53 -10.77 9.83 4.82
C ASP A 53 -9.39 9.14 4.77
N ASN A 54 -8.87 8.80 5.97
CA ASN A 54 -7.54 8.22 6.14
C ASN A 54 -7.50 6.72 5.86
N SER A 55 -8.51 6.18 5.21
CA SER A 55 -8.60 4.75 4.93
C SER A 55 -9.21 4.50 3.55
N GLY A 56 -8.86 3.38 2.96
CA GLY A 56 -9.35 2.99 1.65
C GLY A 56 -9.30 1.50 1.42
N PHE A 57 -10.04 1.04 0.43
CA PHE A 57 -9.99 -0.32 -0.03
C PHE A 57 -9.12 -0.42 -1.28
N GLY A 58 -8.29 -1.43 -1.30
CA GLY A 58 -7.49 -1.81 -2.46
C GLY A 58 -7.41 -3.31 -2.59
N PHE A 59 -6.49 -3.78 -3.40
CA PHE A 59 -6.30 -5.21 -3.63
C PHE A 59 -4.84 -5.52 -3.95
N ASP A 60 -4.49 -6.80 -3.86
CA ASP A 60 -3.25 -7.31 -4.42
C ASP A 60 -3.50 -8.58 -5.24
N VAL A 61 -2.59 -8.85 -6.15
CA VAL A 61 -2.54 -10.05 -6.97
C VAL A 61 -1.09 -10.38 -7.30
N GLY A 62 -0.75 -11.66 -7.25
CA GLY A 62 0.61 -12.06 -7.53
C GLY A 62 0.79 -13.56 -7.60
N PHE A 63 2.04 -13.94 -7.60
CA PHE A 63 2.45 -15.35 -7.62
C PHE A 63 3.56 -15.58 -6.59
N GLY A 64 3.67 -16.82 -6.17
CA GLY A 64 4.72 -17.28 -5.26
C GLY A 64 5.33 -18.59 -5.72
N VAL A 65 6.59 -18.80 -5.35
CA VAL A 65 7.34 -20.03 -5.59
C VAL A 65 7.82 -20.54 -4.25
N VAL A 66 7.48 -21.78 -3.92
CA VAL A 66 7.94 -22.45 -2.70
C VAL A 66 9.39 -22.90 -2.89
N MET A 67 10.30 -22.33 -2.12
CA MET A 67 11.73 -22.61 -2.18
C MET A 67 12.18 -23.73 -1.22
N ALA A 68 11.44 -23.86 -0.10
CA ALA A 68 11.64 -24.87 0.92
C ALA A 68 10.33 -25.04 1.71
N ASP A 69 10.22 -26.06 2.54
CA ASP A 69 8.98 -26.42 3.27
C ASP A 69 8.24 -25.23 3.91
N ASN A 70 8.99 -24.24 4.40
CA ASN A 70 8.43 -23.08 5.09
C ASN A 70 8.76 -21.74 4.42
N LEU A 71 9.45 -21.75 3.27
CA LEU A 71 9.99 -20.55 2.64
C LEU A 71 9.48 -20.40 1.21
N SER A 72 8.93 -19.24 0.89
CA SER A 72 8.53 -18.89 -0.46
C SER A 72 9.00 -17.48 -0.86
N LEU A 73 9.15 -17.28 -2.16
CA LEU A 73 9.32 -15.97 -2.78
C LEU A 73 7.98 -15.57 -3.38
N GLU A 74 7.54 -14.35 -3.10
CA GLU A 74 6.34 -13.75 -3.66
C GLU A 74 6.70 -12.54 -4.53
N ALA A 75 6.00 -12.39 -5.65
CA ALA A 75 6.01 -11.16 -6.44
C ALA A 75 4.59 -10.82 -6.84
N GLY A 76 4.24 -9.53 -6.82
CA GLY A 76 2.86 -9.13 -7.08
C GLY A 76 2.70 -7.66 -7.40
N TYR A 77 1.47 -7.34 -7.75
CA TYR A 77 0.96 -5.98 -7.91
C TYR A 77 0.05 -5.65 -6.73
N VAL A 78 0.15 -4.44 -6.24
CA VAL A 78 -0.70 -3.89 -5.20
C VAL A 78 -1.35 -2.59 -5.68
N ASN A 79 -2.65 -2.47 -5.48
CA ASN A 79 -3.36 -1.21 -5.57
C ASN A 79 -3.67 -0.75 -4.14
N TYR A 80 -3.17 0.42 -3.77
CA TYR A 80 -3.31 0.96 -2.42
C TYR A 80 -4.68 1.58 -2.16
N GLY A 81 -5.56 1.64 -3.15
CA GLY A 81 -6.86 2.33 -3.05
C GLY A 81 -6.72 3.82 -3.23
N THR A 82 -7.76 4.55 -2.86
CA THR A 82 -7.83 6.01 -3.00
C THR A 82 -7.96 6.65 -1.64
N LEU A 83 -7.04 7.57 -1.32
CA LEU A 83 -7.16 8.50 -0.20
C LEU A 83 -7.89 9.76 -0.67
N THR A 84 -8.97 10.15 0.00
CA THR A 84 -9.74 11.34 -0.35
C THR A 84 -9.61 12.43 0.70
N ILE A 85 -9.19 13.62 0.30
CA ILE A 85 -9.14 14.82 1.12
C ILE A 85 -10.14 15.85 0.59
N ASN A 86 -11.12 16.21 1.42
CA ASN A 86 -12.10 17.23 1.09
C ASN A 86 -11.77 18.55 1.78
N THR A 87 -11.72 19.62 1.02
CA THR A 87 -11.50 20.97 1.51
C THR A 87 -12.57 21.93 1.01
N THR A 88 -13.02 22.84 1.85
CA THR A 88 -13.94 23.92 1.45
C THR A 88 -13.20 25.25 1.46
N LEU A 89 -13.08 25.88 0.30
CA LEU A 89 -12.56 27.23 0.19
C LEU A 89 -13.66 28.23 0.53
N THR A 90 -13.45 29.06 1.55
CA THR A 90 -14.37 30.13 1.92
C THR A 90 -13.86 31.43 1.30
N GLY A 91 -14.57 31.88 0.30
CA GLY A 91 -14.20 33.09 -0.44
C GLY A 91 -15.13 33.26 -1.65
N PRO A 92 -15.07 32.57 -2.78
CA PRO A 92 -16.26 31.88 -3.34
C PRO A 92 -16.38 30.51 -2.68
N SER A 93 -17.52 30.16 -2.08
CA SER A 93 -17.79 28.85 -1.47
C SER A 93 -17.55 27.73 -2.48
N GLU A 94 -16.33 27.25 -2.61
CA GLU A 94 -15.97 26.21 -3.56
C GLU A 94 -15.47 24.97 -2.82
N LYS A 95 -16.01 23.82 -3.19
CA LYS A 95 -15.54 22.54 -2.70
C LYS A 95 -14.41 22.04 -3.60
N VAL A 96 -13.28 21.77 -3.02
CA VAL A 96 -12.14 21.15 -3.68
C VAL A 96 -11.95 19.76 -3.09
N LYS A 97 -11.88 18.77 -3.98
CA LYS A 97 -11.60 17.38 -3.65
C LYS A 97 -10.23 17.01 -4.19
N LEU A 98 -9.38 16.46 -3.33
CA LEU A 98 -8.12 15.83 -3.71
C LEU A 98 -8.26 14.32 -3.51
N ASP A 99 -8.16 13.57 -4.58
CA ASP A 99 -8.07 12.11 -4.58
C ASP A 99 -6.61 11.72 -4.85
N ILE A 100 -6.05 10.87 -4.01
CA ILE A 100 -4.71 10.32 -4.16
C ILE A 100 -4.86 8.83 -4.40
N ASP A 101 -4.47 8.40 -5.59
CA ASP A 101 -4.48 7.00 -6.02
C ASP A 101 -3.05 6.45 -5.99
N GLY A 102 -2.88 5.24 -5.48
CA GLY A 102 -1.58 4.59 -5.39
C GLY A 102 -1.59 3.17 -5.93
N ASN A 103 -0.49 2.80 -6.55
CA ASN A 103 -0.24 1.43 -6.98
C ASN A 103 1.24 1.08 -6.87
N GLY A 104 1.57 -0.21 -6.97
CA GLY A 104 2.95 -0.64 -6.90
C GLY A 104 3.16 -2.10 -7.26
N VAL A 105 4.43 -2.47 -7.31
CA VAL A 105 4.86 -3.88 -7.43
C VAL A 105 5.63 -4.28 -6.18
N THR A 106 5.47 -5.53 -5.76
CA THR A 106 6.08 -6.07 -4.55
C THR A 106 6.95 -7.28 -4.87
N ALA A 107 8.04 -7.44 -4.12
CA ALA A 107 8.83 -8.65 -4.08
C ALA A 107 9.17 -8.97 -2.63
N ALA A 108 8.88 -10.19 -2.18
CA ALA A 108 9.01 -10.57 -0.78
C ALA A 108 9.52 -11.99 -0.59
N VAL A 109 10.14 -12.21 0.56
CA VAL A 109 10.35 -13.54 1.15
C VAL A 109 9.27 -13.74 2.20
N LYS A 110 8.61 -14.89 2.16
CA LYS A 110 7.59 -15.29 3.12
C LYS A 110 8.02 -16.58 3.80
N TYR A 111 8.03 -16.57 5.12
CA TYR A 111 8.23 -17.74 5.96
C TYR A 111 6.90 -18.11 6.61
N SER A 112 6.50 -19.39 6.48
CA SER A 112 5.21 -19.88 7.00
C SER A 112 5.44 -21.11 7.86
N GLN A 113 4.84 -21.15 9.06
CA GLN A 113 4.92 -22.30 9.97
C GLN A 113 3.63 -22.42 10.78
N ASP A 114 3.06 -23.62 10.86
CA ASP A 114 1.89 -23.95 11.68
C ASP A 114 0.68 -23.02 11.44
N GLY A 115 0.48 -22.61 10.18
CA GLY A 115 -0.60 -21.71 9.80
C GLY A 115 -0.30 -20.21 9.99
N TYR A 116 0.82 -19.85 10.61
CA TYR A 116 1.26 -18.45 10.72
C TYR A 116 2.29 -18.13 9.66
N TYR A 117 2.35 -16.87 9.26
CA TYR A 117 3.41 -16.40 8.37
C TYR A 117 3.96 -15.04 8.80
N VAL A 118 5.21 -14.81 8.41
CA VAL A 118 5.85 -13.50 8.36
C VAL A 118 6.41 -13.30 6.96
N LYS A 119 6.35 -12.10 6.47
CA LYS A 119 6.98 -11.74 5.19
C LYS A 119 7.68 -10.40 5.26
N GLY A 120 8.68 -10.23 4.42
CA GLY A 120 9.38 -8.97 4.28
C GLY A 120 9.96 -8.86 2.88
N GLY A 121 10.03 -7.65 2.39
CA GLY A 121 10.47 -7.39 1.04
C GLY A 121 10.56 -5.92 0.71
N MET A 122 10.58 -5.67 -0.60
CA MET A 122 10.57 -4.32 -1.17
C MET A 122 9.31 -4.12 -2.00
N HIS A 123 8.80 -2.91 -1.99
CA HIS A 123 7.77 -2.48 -2.92
C HIS A 123 8.23 -1.23 -3.66
N SER A 124 7.97 -1.22 -4.96
CA SER A 124 8.11 0.00 -5.77
C SER A 124 6.72 0.57 -5.96
N TRP A 125 6.54 1.83 -5.61
CA TRP A 125 5.25 2.50 -5.56
C TRP A 125 5.23 3.76 -6.42
N ASP A 126 4.02 4.13 -6.84
CA ASP A 126 3.71 5.34 -7.60
C ASP A 126 2.37 5.90 -7.11
N PHE A 127 2.33 7.22 -6.85
CA PHE A 127 1.14 7.93 -6.40
C PHE A 127 0.81 9.09 -7.34
N GLU A 128 -0.46 9.20 -7.67
CA GLU A 128 -1.03 10.28 -8.47
C GLU A 128 -2.10 11.02 -7.66
N GLY A 129 -2.08 12.35 -7.72
CA GLY A 129 -3.07 13.22 -7.12
C GLY A 129 -4.01 13.81 -8.17
N LYS A 130 -5.31 13.71 -7.94
CA LYS A 130 -6.34 14.34 -8.76
C LYS A 130 -7.06 15.40 -7.96
N VAL A 131 -6.83 16.66 -8.32
CA VAL A 131 -7.58 17.79 -7.78
C VAL A 131 -8.83 18.01 -8.62
N SER A 132 -9.99 18.08 -7.98
CA SER A 132 -11.28 18.36 -8.62
C SER A 132 -11.96 19.55 -7.96
N ALA A 133 -12.35 20.54 -8.77
CA ALA A 133 -13.07 21.75 -8.38
C ALA A 133 -14.19 22.02 -9.38
N SER A 134 -15.11 22.97 -9.07
CA SER A 134 -16.23 23.32 -9.96
C SER A 134 -15.78 23.82 -11.34
N LEU A 135 -14.57 24.37 -11.45
CA LEU A 135 -14.00 24.91 -12.69
C LEU A 135 -13.21 23.89 -13.52
N GLY A 136 -13.01 22.66 -13.03
CA GLY A 136 -12.28 21.61 -13.74
C GLY A 136 -11.52 20.64 -12.82
N SER A 137 -10.76 19.75 -13.44
CA SER A 137 -9.90 18.82 -12.72
C SER A 137 -8.51 18.78 -13.35
N SER A 138 -7.48 18.58 -12.50
CA SER A 138 -6.10 18.37 -12.90
C SER A 138 -5.58 17.11 -12.21
N THR A 139 -4.71 16.36 -12.90
CA THR A 139 -4.02 15.19 -12.33
C THR A 139 -2.53 15.45 -12.38
N GLU A 140 -1.84 15.16 -11.30
CA GLU A 140 -0.40 15.39 -11.14
C GLU A 140 0.25 14.17 -10.46
N ALA A 141 1.45 13.78 -10.90
CA ALA A 141 2.25 12.77 -10.21
C ALA A 141 2.71 13.35 -8.87
N LEU A 142 2.44 12.64 -7.77
CA LEU A 142 2.84 13.07 -6.44
C LEU A 142 4.21 12.52 -6.02
N GLY A 143 4.58 11.35 -6.53
CA GLY A 143 5.87 10.73 -6.26
C GLY A 143 5.89 9.25 -6.55
N SER A 144 7.09 8.72 -6.59
CA SER A 144 7.35 7.28 -6.75
C SER A 144 8.64 6.92 -6.01
N GLY A 145 8.73 5.68 -5.54
CA GLY A 145 9.89 5.22 -4.79
C GLY A 145 9.97 3.71 -4.68
N THR A 146 10.95 3.25 -3.91
CA THR A 146 11.12 1.83 -3.60
C THR A 146 11.56 1.68 -2.15
N ASP A 147 10.70 1.10 -1.31
CA ASP A 147 10.86 1.03 0.12
C ASP A 147 10.59 -0.37 0.66
N PRO A 148 11.05 -0.69 1.88
CA PRO A 148 10.75 -1.96 2.51
C PRO A 148 9.28 -2.05 2.93
N PHE A 149 8.77 -3.29 2.94
CA PHE A 149 7.51 -3.61 3.58
C PHE A 149 7.61 -4.90 4.39
N PHE A 150 6.73 -5.03 5.37
CA PHE A 150 6.65 -6.19 6.25
C PHE A 150 5.21 -6.64 6.42
N GLY A 151 5.02 -7.93 6.68
CA GLY A 151 3.70 -8.47 6.93
C GLY A 151 3.76 -9.65 7.89
N ILE A 152 2.70 -9.78 8.68
CA ILE A 152 2.45 -10.94 9.55
C ILE A 152 1.01 -11.38 9.36
N GLY A 153 0.76 -12.68 9.56
CA GLY A 153 -0.62 -13.17 9.48
C GLY A 153 -0.72 -14.65 9.76
N PHE A 154 -1.90 -15.14 9.48
CA PHE A 154 -2.20 -16.56 9.56
C PHE A 154 -3.02 -16.98 8.34
N GLY A 155 -2.94 -18.26 7.99
CA GLY A 155 -3.64 -18.84 6.86
C GLY A 155 -4.04 -20.28 7.09
N ALA A 156 -5.16 -20.67 6.51
CA ALA A 156 -5.67 -22.04 6.48
C ALA A 156 -6.44 -22.25 5.19
N ASP A 157 -6.31 -23.44 4.61
CA ASP A 157 -7.09 -23.89 3.44
C ASP A 157 -7.06 -22.93 2.24
N GLY A 158 -5.92 -22.27 2.01
CA GLY A 158 -5.73 -21.31 0.93
C GLY A 158 -6.16 -19.89 1.27
N PHE A 159 -6.79 -19.63 2.40
CA PHE A 159 -7.10 -18.29 2.87
C PHE A 159 -5.99 -17.78 3.79
N GLU A 160 -5.65 -16.50 3.65
CA GLU A 160 -4.68 -15.81 4.49
C GLU A 160 -5.30 -14.51 5.00
N PHE A 161 -5.15 -14.29 6.30
CA PHE A 161 -5.51 -13.02 6.94
C PHE A 161 -4.26 -12.44 7.58
N GLY A 162 -3.99 -11.16 7.36
CA GLY A 162 -2.77 -10.55 7.84
C GLY A 162 -2.83 -9.05 8.00
N TYR A 163 -1.74 -8.55 8.55
CA TYR A 163 -1.43 -7.13 8.65
C TYR A 163 -0.11 -6.87 7.91
N GLU A 164 -0.11 -5.84 7.09
CA GLU A 164 1.06 -5.41 6.34
C GLU A 164 1.35 -3.94 6.60
N TYR A 165 2.63 -3.62 6.64
CA TYR A 165 3.16 -2.28 6.81
C TYR A 165 4.08 -1.96 5.64
N TYR A 166 3.84 -0.84 4.98
CA TYR A 166 4.59 -0.34 3.85
C TYR A 166 5.26 0.97 4.23
N GLY A 167 6.60 1.02 4.22
CA GLY A 167 7.35 2.25 4.33
C GLY A 167 7.16 3.10 3.08
N ILE A 168 7.06 4.40 3.24
CA ILE A 168 7.08 5.39 2.17
C ILE A 168 7.86 6.58 2.72
N ASP A 169 8.71 7.22 1.92
CA ASP A 169 9.69 8.24 2.35
C ASP A 169 9.19 9.23 3.41
N ASP A 170 7.99 9.78 3.26
CA ASP A 170 7.42 10.79 4.16
C ASP A 170 6.12 10.31 4.86
N GLY A 171 5.86 8.99 4.88
CA GLY A 171 4.66 8.46 5.50
C GLY A 171 4.65 6.94 5.56
N ASP A 172 3.63 6.42 6.22
CA ASP A 172 3.45 4.99 6.41
C ASP A 172 2.07 4.57 5.92
N ILE A 173 2.00 3.42 5.27
CA ILE A 173 0.73 2.79 4.94
C ILE A 173 0.66 1.45 5.64
N SER A 174 -0.43 1.22 6.35
CA SER A 174 -0.73 -0.09 6.91
C SER A 174 -1.97 -0.69 6.28
N ALA A 175 -2.05 -2.01 6.23
CA ALA A 175 -3.18 -2.70 5.64
C ALA A 175 -3.58 -3.95 6.43
N LEU A 176 -4.88 -4.13 6.62
CA LEU A 176 -5.47 -5.44 6.91
C LEU A 176 -5.70 -6.14 5.58
N THR A 177 -5.27 -7.40 5.47
CA THR A 177 -5.32 -8.17 4.23
C THR A 177 -6.15 -9.43 4.39
N LEU A 178 -6.94 -9.73 3.37
CA LEU A 178 -7.60 -11.03 3.22
C LEU A 178 -7.27 -11.54 1.82
N ARG A 179 -6.51 -12.62 1.74
CA ARG A 179 -6.05 -13.23 0.48
C ARG A 179 -6.59 -14.64 0.31
N PHE A 180 -6.68 -15.03 -0.92
CA PHE A 180 -6.84 -16.43 -1.33
C PHE A 180 -5.63 -16.82 -2.18
N ALA A 181 -4.98 -17.93 -1.81
CA ALA A 181 -3.85 -18.50 -2.52
C ALA A 181 -4.23 -19.87 -3.08
N HIS A 182 -3.95 -20.10 -4.35
CA HIS A 182 -4.20 -21.36 -5.03
C HIS A 182 -2.88 -21.94 -5.54
N LYS A 183 -2.59 -23.19 -5.16
CA LYS A 183 -1.40 -23.95 -5.60
C LYS A 183 -1.69 -24.72 -6.88
N PHE A 184 -0.67 -24.88 -7.72
CA PHE A 184 -0.71 -25.66 -8.97
C PHE A 184 0.16 -26.89 -8.88
#